data_80aec767dfda8d250005de812650c917
#
_entry.id   80aec767dfda8d250005de812650c917
#
_cell.length_a   1.000
_cell.length_b   1.000
_cell.length_c   1.000
_cell.angle_alpha   90.00
_cell.angle_beta   90.00
_cell.angle_gamma   90.00
#
_symmetry.space_group_name_H-M   'P 1'
#
loop_
_entity.id
_entity.type
_entity.pdbx_description
1 polymer ?
#
loop_
_entity_poly.entity_id
_entity_poly.type
_entity_poly.pdbx_seq_one_letter_code
_entity_poly.pdbx_strand_id
1 'polypeptide(L)'
;LYAINFSSMNFENRDFRKEAEKICEMLNKKAARIWEKDKLDFKGRRITKDAAINDEGIIYVNYDIENQTPLNEILKKNDVYYGNENDDDIQSQPYILTRKRMPVSNAIEMALAEGLSEDKTNMIIGDNDTFEESGEASKEELDNMVTIVTKMYKKDDTVHYGMATRWVT
;
A
#
# COMPACT_ATOMS: atom_id res chain seq x y z
N LEU A 1 21.78 8.90 3.83
CA LEU A 1 20.89 8.20 4.79
C LEU A 1 20.08 9.23 5.55
N TYR A 2 18.82 9.43 5.19
CA TYR A 2 17.91 10.28 5.97
C TYR A 2 17.23 9.39 7.02
N ALA A 3 17.86 9.27 8.19
CA ALA A 3 17.20 8.66 9.32
C ALA A 3 16.16 9.64 9.87
N ILE A 4 14.93 9.18 10.04
CA ILE A 4 13.92 9.92 10.80
C ILE A 4 14.46 10.04 12.22
N ASN A 5 14.61 11.26 12.71
CA ASN A 5 15.09 11.53 14.05
C ASN A 5 14.05 12.32 14.84
N PHE A 6 13.50 11.70 15.88
CA PHE A 6 12.61 12.37 16.83
C PHE A 6 13.47 13.08 17.89
N SER A 7 13.24 14.36 18.09
CA SER A 7 13.89 15.16 19.11
C SER A 7 12.86 15.80 20.02
N SER A 8 13.17 15.89 21.31
CA SER A 8 12.33 16.63 22.25
C SER A 8 12.40 18.11 21.95
N MET A 9 11.27 18.77 21.87
CA MET A 9 11.23 20.25 21.85
C MET A 9 11.64 20.79 23.24
N ASN A 10 12.03 22.07 23.29
CA ASN A 10 12.41 22.71 24.54
C ASN A 10 11.18 22.84 25.46
N PHE A 11 11.09 21.93 26.43
CA PHE A 11 10.15 22.06 27.55
C PHE A 11 10.81 22.82 28.68
N GLU A 12 10.14 23.80 29.26
CA GLU A 12 10.64 24.57 30.41
C GLU A 12 10.75 23.70 31.66
N ASN A 13 9.86 22.70 31.79
CA ASN A 13 9.87 21.75 32.92
C ASN A 13 10.86 20.62 32.69
N ARG A 14 11.84 20.47 33.59
CA ARG A 14 12.95 19.51 33.52
C ARG A 14 12.48 18.04 33.58
N ASP A 15 11.39 17.74 34.28
CA ASP A 15 10.91 16.35 34.44
C ASP A 15 10.16 15.94 33.17
N PHE A 16 9.32 16.80 32.60
CA PHE A 16 8.69 16.56 31.30
C PHE A 16 9.72 16.39 30.17
N ARG A 17 10.81 17.15 30.22
CA ARG A 17 11.89 17.02 29.25
C ARG A 17 12.54 15.65 29.27
N LYS A 18 12.85 15.12 30.47
CA LYS A 18 13.46 13.77 30.63
C LYS A 18 12.53 12.66 30.13
N GLU A 19 11.24 12.80 30.38
CA GLU A 19 10.24 11.85 29.90
C GLU A 19 10.09 11.90 28.37
N ALA A 20 10.03 13.10 27.78
CA ALA A 20 10.02 13.31 26.34
C ALA A 20 11.29 12.76 25.66
N GLU A 21 12.47 12.95 26.25
CA GLU A 21 13.73 12.38 25.76
C GLU A 21 13.68 10.84 25.69
N LYS A 22 13.14 10.17 26.73
CA LYS A 22 12.96 8.71 26.73
C LYS A 22 11.98 8.24 25.64
N ILE A 23 10.88 8.97 25.46
CA ILE A 23 9.90 8.66 24.40
C ILE A 23 10.56 8.81 23.03
N CYS A 24 11.30 9.90 22.79
CA CYS A 24 12.02 10.13 21.54
C CYS A 24 13.05 9.02 21.27
N GLU A 25 13.78 8.57 22.28
CA GLU A 25 14.73 7.46 22.16
C GLU A 25 14.02 6.16 21.75
N MET A 26 12.87 5.85 22.37
CA MET A 26 12.08 4.68 22.01
C MET A 26 11.53 4.77 20.59
N LEU A 27 11.03 5.94 20.17
CA LEU A 27 10.54 6.18 18.82
C LEU A 27 11.67 6.04 17.78
N ASN A 28 12.85 6.58 18.06
CA ASN A 28 14.01 6.44 17.20
C ASN A 28 14.43 4.97 17.01
N LYS A 29 14.45 4.20 18.10
CA LYS A 29 14.73 2.75 18.04
C LYS A 29 13.67 2.00 17.24
N LYS A 30 12.38 2.33 17.40
CA LYS A 30 11.29 1.72 16.65
C LYS A 30 11.37 2.08 15.16
N ALA A 31 11.61 3.36 14.86
CA ALA A 31 11.78 3.83 13.48
C ALA A 31 12.95 3.13 12.76
N ALA A 32 14.09 3.00 13.42
CA ALA A 32 15.25 2.29 12.86
C ALA A 32 14.95 0.81 12.56
N ARG A 33 14.24 0.12 13.46
CA ARG A 33 13.81 -1.28 13.22
C ARG A 33 12.85 -1.42 12.04
N ILE A 34 11.88 -0.50 11.91
CA ILE A 34 10.94 -0.48 10.78
C ILE A 34 11.72 -0.23 9.49
N TRP A 35 12.65 0.73 9.52
CA TRP A 35 13.49 1.09 8.38
C TRP A 35 14.28 -0.11 7.84
N GLU A 36 14.93 -0.85 8.74
CA GLU A 36 15.71 -2.04 8.39
C GLU A 36 14.79 -3.20 7.94
N LYS A 37 13.75 -3.51 8.73
CA LYS A 37 12.82 -4.61 8.45
C LYS A 37 12.16 -4.45 7.08
N ASP A 38 11.72 -3.24 6.76
CA ASP A 38 11.01 -2.93 5.53
C ASP A 38 11.94 -2.52 4.37
N LYS A 39 13.26 -2.55 4.60
CA LYS A 39 14.30 -2.22 3.59
C LYS A 39 14.04 -0.88 2.90
N LEU A 40 13.69 0.15 3.68
CA LEU A 40 13.27 1.45 3.14
C LEU A 40 14.34 2.15 2.32
N ASP A 41 15.64 1.93 2.59
CA ASP A 41 16.72 2.42 1.73
C ASP A 41 16.66 1.86 0.31
N PHE A 42 16.36 0.56 0.18
CA PHE A 42 16.21 -0.08 -1.11
C PHE A 42 14.95 0.40 -1.83
N LYS A 43 13.84 0.48 -1.11
CA LYS A 43 12.57 0.99 -1.64
C LYS A 43 12.71 2.45 -2.08
N GLY A 44 13.39 3.29 -1.31
CA GLY A 44 13.66 4.68 -1.65
C GLY A 44 14.44 4.84 -2.96
N ARG A 45 15.50 4.05 -3.15
CA ARG A 45 16.25 4.06 -4.42
C ARG A 45 15.40 3.62 -5.60
N ARG A 46 14.55 2.61 -5.40
CA ARG A 46 13.64 2.12 -6.45
C ARG A 46 12.61 3.19 -6.81
N ILE A 47 11.96 3.82 -5.83
CA ILE A 47 11.01 4.92 -6.06
C ILE A 47 11.66 6.07 -6.83
N THR A 48 12.88 6.47 -6.42
CA THR A 48 13.62 7.54 -7.12
C THR A 48 13.91 7.16 -8.58
N LYS A 49 14.27 5.89 -8.83
CA LYS A 49 14.50 5.39 -10.19
C LYS A 49 13.20 5.39 -10.99
N ASP A 50 12.11 4.90 -10.41
CA ASP A 50 10.80 4.85 -11.05
C ASP A 50 10.30 6.26 -11.38
N ALA A 51 10.48 7.22 -10.46
CA ALA A 51 10.17 8.63 -10.70
C ALA A 51 10.99 9.24 -11.85
N ALA A 52 12.28 8.91 -11.92
CA ALA A 52 13.14 9.41 -12.99
C ALA A 52 12.80 8.86 -14.39
N ILE A 53 12.17 7.68 -14.46
CA ILE A 53 11.81 7.02 -15.73
C ILE A 53 10.37 7.34 -16.13
N ASN A 54 9.45 7.36 -15.16
CA ASN A 54 8.00 7.42 -15.38
C ASN A 54 7.37 8.72 -14.88
N ASP A 55 8.17 9.71 -14.48
CA ASP A 55 7.78 10.98 -13.85
C ASP A 55 7.13 10.84 -12.47
N GLU A 56 6.79 9.62 -12.04
CA GLU A 56 6.15 9.36 -10.76
C GLU A 56 6.79 8.20 -10.01
N GLY A 57 6.96 8.37 -8.71
CA GLY A 57 7.35 7.31 -7.78
C GLY A 57 6.28 7.17 -6.70
N ILE A 58 5.57 6.04 -6.67
CA ILE A 58 4.39 5.84 -5.83
C ILE A 58 4.71 4.86 -4.71
N ILE A 59 4.45 5.28 -3.47
CA ILE A 59 4.49 4.41 -2.30
C ILE A 59 3.10 4.36 -1.65
N TYR A 60 2.61 3.17 -1.44
CA TYR A 60 1.40 2.92 -0.67
C TYR A 60 1.80 2.55 0.75
N VAL A 61 1.28 3.30 1.71
CA VAL A 61 1.54 3.08 3.14
C VAL A 61 0.27 2.57 3.78
N ASN A 62 0.34 1.38 4.36
CA ASN A 62 -0.74 0.77 5.12
C ASN A 62 -0.26 0.39 6.52
N TYR A 63 -1.16 -0.01 7.38
CA TYR A 63 -0.85 -0.46 8.73
C TYR A 63 -1.37 -1.88 8.95
N ASP A 64 -0.44 -2.80 9.22
CA ASP A 64 -0.76 -4.16 9.63
C ASP A 64 -1.17 -4.14 11.10
N ILE A 65 -2.45 -4.36 11.34
CA ILE A 65 -3.03 -4.31 12.69
C ILE A 65 -2.55 -5.51 13.52
N GLU A 66 -2.42 -6.69 12.92
CA GLU A 66 -2.01 -7.91 13.60
C GLU A 66 -0.56 -7.82 14.10
N ASN A 67 0.34 -7.39 13.22
CA ASN A 67 1.76 -7.24 13.54
C ASN A 67 2.13 -5.86 14.11
N GLN A 68 1.16 -4.95 14.22
CA GLN A 68 1.34 -3.57 14.70
C GLN A 68 2.51 -2.85 14.03
N THR A 69 2.61 -2.98 12.70
CA THR A 69 3.72 -2.41 11.93
C THR A 69 3.21 -1.74 10.65
N PRO A 70 3.82 -0.61 10.24
CA PRO A 70 3.52 -0.05 8.93
C PRO A 70 4.05 -0.98 7.84
N LEU A 71 3.26 -1.10 6.77
CA LEU A 71 3.62 -1.76 5.53
C LEU A 71 3.79 -0.71 4.45
N ASN A 72 4.91 -0.77 3.75
CA ASN A 72 5.21 0.15 2.65
C ASN A 72 5.36 -0.67 1.36
N GLU A 73 4.48 -0.46 0.41
CA GLU A 73 4.48 -1.13 -0.90
C GLU A 73 4.78 -0.11 -2.00
N ILE A 74 5.70 -0.45 -2.91
CA ILE A 74 5.94 0.37 -4.10
C ILE A 74 4.92 -0.05 -5.14
N LEU A 75 4.12 0.90 -5.60
CA LEU A 75 3.18 0.69 -6.68
C LEU A 75 3.80 1.17 -8.01
N LYS A 76 3.46 0.48 -9.08
CA LYS A 76 3.84 0.90 -10.43
C LYS A 76 2.85 1.97 -10.93
N LYS A 77 3.33 2.95 -11.69
CA LYS A 77 2.48 3.98 -12.29
C LYS A 77 1.28 3.38 -13.05
N ASN A 78 1.52 2.31 -13.81
CA ASN A 78 0.48 1.66 -14.61
C ASN A 78 -0.59 0.92 -13.79
N ASP A 79 -0.38 0.79 -12.49
CA ASP A 79 -1.32 0.12 -11.58
C ASP A 79 -2.08 1.12 -10.69
N VAL A 80 -1.87 2.43 -10.90
CA VAL A 80 -2.53 3.49 -10.13
C VAL A 80 -3.22 4.45 -11.10
N TYR A 81 -4.49 4.75 -10.82
CA TYR A 81 -5.32 5.64 -11.61
C TYR A 81 -5.95 6.69 -10.72
N TYR A 82 -5.77 7.95 -11.07
CA TYR A 82 -6.33 9.08 -10.36
C TYR A 82 -7.70 9.46 -10.91
N GLY A 83 -8.60 9.88 -10.04
CA GLY A 83 -9.94 10.31 -10.44
C GLY A 83 -9.96 11.62 -11.21
N ASN A 84 -8.93 12.45 -11.03
CA ASN A 84 -8.69 13.67 -11.80
C ASN A 84 -7.21 13.74 -12.18
N GLU A 85 -6.89 13.39 -13.41
CA GLU A 85 -5.51 13.39 -13.94
C GLU A 85 -4.91 14.80 -14.11
N ASN A 86 -5.73 15.86 -14.00
CA ASN A 86 -5.24 17.25 -14.10
C ASN A 86 -4.85 17.85 -12.76
N ASP A 87 -4.94 17.12 -11.69
CA ASP A 87 -4.64 17.58 -10.34
C ASP A 87 -3.59 16.67 -9.70
N ASP A 88 -2.42 17.24 -9.43
CA ASP A 88 -1.28 16.53 -8.85
C ASP A 88 -1.42 16.31 -7.33
N ASP A 89 -2.40 16.96 -6.68
CA ASP A 89 -2.62 16.81 -5.25
C ASP A 89 -3.45 15.55 -4.96
N ILE A 90 -2.79 14.56 -4.36
CA ILE A 90 -3.43 13.30 -3.95
C ILE A 90 -4.59 13.52 -2.97
N GLN A 91 -4.51 14.57 -2.11
CA GLN A 91 -5.53 14.83 -1.11
C GLN A 91 -6.82 15.41 -1.71
N SER A 92 -6.73 16.02 -2.88
CA SER A 92 -7.87 16.59 -3.61
C SER A 92 -8.54 15.59 -4.54
N GLN A 93 -7.92 14.40 -4.75
CA GLN A 93 -8.46 13.39 -5.64
C GLN A 93 -9.84 12.89 -5.19
N PRO A 94 -10.85 12.84 -6.08
CA PRO A 94 -12.16 12.31 -5.75
C PRO A 94 -12.11 10.81 -5.42
N TYR A 95 -11.20 10.09 -6.03
CA TYR A 95 -10.85 8.69 -5.74
C TYR A 95 -9.50 8.33 -6.36
N ILE A 96 -8.92 7.26 -5.84
CA ILE A 96 -7.74 6.61 -6.42
C ILE A 96 -8.08 5.14 -6.63
N LEU A 97 -7.77 4.61 -7.81
CA LEU A 97 -7.87 3.18 -8.08
C LEU A 97 -6.46 2.58 -8.08
N THR A 98 -6.32 1.46 -7.42
CA THR A 98 -5.10 0.65 -7.52
C THR A 98 -5.47 -0.73 -8.06
N ARG A 99 -4.58 -1.27 -8.89
CA ARG A 99 -4.74 -2.58 -9.48
C ARG A 99 -3.65 -3.50 -8.97
N LYS A 100 -4.04 -4.69 -8.55
CA LYS A 100 -3.11 -5.73 -8.08
C LYS A 100 -3.52 -7.08 -8.65
N ARG A 101 -2.56 -7.83 -9.16
CA ARG A 101 -2.76 -9.20 -9.62
C ARG A 101 -2.30 -10.18 -8.56
N MET A 102 -3.12 -11.17 -8.26
CA MET A 102 -2.80 -12.19 -7.26
C MET A 102 -3.44 -13.54 -7.61
N PRO A 103 -2.98 -14.65 -6.99
CA PRO A 103 -3.63 -15.96 -7.15
C PRO A 103 -5.10 -15.90 -6.73
N VAL A 104 -5.96 -16.62 -7.46
CA VAL A 104 -7.40 -16.71 -7.18
C VAL A 104 -7.65 -17.19 -5.75
N SER A 105 -6.86 -18.16 -5.25
CA SER A 105 -6.96 -18.65 -3.87
C SER A 105 -6.82 -17.54 -2.83
N ASN A 106 -5.83 -16.65 -3.02
CA ASN A 106 -5.59 -15.55 -2.10
C ASN A 106 -6.72 -14.50 -2.16
N ALA A 107 -7.27 -14.25 -3.36
CA ALA A 107 -8.39 -13.35 -3.53
C ALA A 107 -9.66 -13.88 -2.85
N ILE A 108 -9.93 -15.17 -2.94
CA ILE A 108 -11.03 -15.83 -2.24
C ILE A 108 -10.84 -15.74 -0.71
N GLU A 109 -9.64 -16.04 -0.22
CA GLU A 109 -9.33 -15.94 1.21
C GLU A 109 -9.53 -14.52 1.75
N MET A 110 -9.05 -13.50 1.02
CA MET A 110 -9.33 -12.09 1.35
C MET A 110 -10.82 -11.78 1.37
N ALA A 111 -11.56 -12.20 0.36
CA ALA A 111 -12.99 -11.92 0.25
C ALA A 111 -13.80 -12.57 1.39
N LEU A 112 -13.43 -13.79 1.80
CA LEU A 112 -14.02 -14.46 2.97
C LEU A 112 -13.68 -13.73 4.28
N ALA A 113 -12.45 -13.26 4.44
CA ALA A 113 -12.02 -12.48 5.60
C ALA A 113 -12.79 -11.16 5.73
N GLU A 114 -13.15 -10.54 4.61
CA GLU A 114 -13.99 -9.33 4.54
C GLU A 114 -15.51 -9.64 4.66
N GLY A 115 -15.88 -10.89 4.83
CA GLY A 115 -17.25 -11.30 5.09
C GLY A 115 -18.12 -11.53 3.85
N LEU A 116 -17.54 -11.70 2.65
CA LEU A 116 -18.27 -12.14 1.48
C LEU A 116 -18.82 -13.56 1.69
N SER A 117 -20.02 -13.82 1.16
CA SER A 117 -20.62 -15.16 1.19
C SER A 117 -19.86 -16.11 0.24
N GLU A 118 -19.89 -17.40 0.57
CA GLU A 118 -19.28 -18.46 -0.25
C GLU A 118 -19.78 -18.46 -1.70
N ASP A 119 -21.08 -18.18 -1.90
CA ASP A 119 -21.68 -18.10 -3.24
C ASP A 119 -21.02 -17.02 -4.09
N LYS A 120 -20.71 -15.86 -3.50
CA LYS A 120 -20.02 -14.76 -4.20
C LYS A 120 -18.53 -15.06 -4.40
N THR A 121 -17.86 -15.67 -3.43
CA THR A 121 -16.45 -16.03 -3.57
C THR A 121 -16.21 -17.08 -4.65
N ASN A 122 -17.17 -18.00 -4.85
CA ASN A 122 -17.12 -18.97 -5.96
C ASN A 122 -17.22 -18.35 -7.35
N MET A 123 -17.65 -17.08 -7.45
CA MET A 123 -17.66 -16.32 -8.70
C MET A 123 -16.30 -15.67 -9.01
N ILE A 124 -15.35 -15.71 -8.07
CA ILE A 124 -13.99 -15.20 -8.30
C ILE A 124 -13.23 -16.24 -9.12
N ILE A 125 -13.07 -15.96 -10.39
CA ILE A 125 -12.34 -16.81 -11.35
C ILE A 125 -11.14 -16.08 -11.92
N GLY A 126 -10.17 -16.83 -12.42
CA GLY A 126 -9.00 -16.25 -13.08
C GLY A 126 -9.37 -15.39 -14.28
N ASP A 127 -8.64 -14.32 -14.47
CA ASP A 127 -8.74 -13.48 -15.65
C ASP A 127 -7.47 -13.63 -16.49
N ASN A 128 -7.68 -13.67 -17.83
CA ASN A 128 -6.60 -13.76 -18.80
C ASN A 128 -6.09 -12.37 -19.19
N ASP A 129 -6.27 -11.35 -18.37
CA ASP A 129 -5.72 -10.02 -18.63
C ASP A 129 -4.19 -10.10 -18.61
N THR A 130 -3.63 -10.50 -19.75
CA THR A 130 -2.20 -10.49 -19.99
C THR A 130 -1.72 -9.05 -20.06
N PHE A 131 -1.24 -8.53 -18.95
CA PHE A 131 -0.40 -7.35 -19.01
C PHE A 131 0.99 -7.77 -19.48
N GLU A 132 1.55 -6.99 -20.39
CA GLU A 132 2.80 -7.20 -21.13
C GLU A 132 4.07 -7.45 -20.26
N GLU A 133 3.95 -7.64 -18.96
CA GLU A 133 5.09 -7.83 -18.05
C GLU A 133 5.36 -9.28 -17.66
N SER A 134 4.56 -10.24 -18.06
CA SER A 134 4.83 -11.64 -17.73
C SER A 134 5.77 -12.24 -18.79
N GLY A 135 7.07 -12.03 -18.59
CA GLY A 135 8.02 -12.92 -19.21
C GLY A 135 7.74 -14.36 -18.80
N GLU A 136 7.56 -15.26 -19.78
CA GLU A 136 7.61 -16.72 -19.65
C GLU A 136 6.74 -17.40 -18.56
N ALA A 137 5.65 -16.80 -18.08
CA ALA A 137 4.70 -17.50 -17.22
C ALA A 137 3.94 -18.55 -18.04
N SER A 138 3.82 -19.77 -17.51
CA SER A 138 3.04 -20.83 -18.17
C SER A 138 1.55 -20.42 -18.24
N LYS A 139 0.84 -20.90 -19.25
CA LYS A 139 -0.58 -20.60 -19.42
C LYS A 139 -1.42 -21.02 -18.20
N GLU A 140 -1.05 -22.11 -17.54
CA GLU A 140 -1.70 -22.63 -16.33
C GLU A 140 -1.48 -21.70 -15.12
N GLU A 141 -0.31 -21.05 -15.01
CA GLU A 141 -0.06 -20.05 -13.94
C GLU A 141 -0.85 -18.77 -14.17
N LEU A 142 -1.08 -18.38 -15.43
CA LEU A 142 -1.88 -17.21 -15.78
C LEU A 142 -3.37 -17.44 -15.51
N ASP A 143 -3.89 -18.63 -15.77
CA ASP A 143 -5.31 -18.97 -15.59
C ASP A 143 -5.74 -18.98 -14.10
N ASN A 144 -4.78 -19.10 -13.17
CA ASN A 144 -5.03 -19.05 -11.74
C ASN A 144 -4.83 -17.68 -11.08
N MET A 145 -4.64 -16.65 -11.87
CA MET A 145 -4.45 -15.28 -11.38
C MET A 145 -5.70 -14.43 -11.64
N VAL A 146 -6.03 -13.57 -10.69
CA VAL A 146 -7.13 -12.60 -10.81
C VAL A 146 -6.64 -11.19 -10.52
N THR A 147 -7.19 -10.23 -11.26
CA THR A 147 -6.92 -8.81 -11.05
C THR A 147 -7.94 -8.22 -10.08
N ILE A 148 -7.45 -7.67 -8.98
CA ILE A 148 -8.24 -6.92 -8.00
C ILE A 148 -8.03 -5.43 -8.24
N VAL A 149 -9.12 -4.70 -8.36
CA VAL A 149 -9.13 -3.25 -8.38
C VAL A 149 -9.64 -2.77 -7.03
N THR A 150 -8.83 -1.97 -6.36
CA THR A 150 -9.19 -1.32 -5.10
C THR A 150 -9.47 0.15 -5.36
N LYS A 151 -10.67 0.60 -5.00
CA LYS A 151 -11.05 2.01 -5.01
C LYS A 151 -10.91 2.60 -3.62
N MET A 152 -10.12 3.66 -3.51
CA MET A 152 -9.99 4.49 -2.31
C MET A 152 -10.65 5.83 -2.55
N TYR A 153 -11.50 6.27 -1.64
CA TYR A 153 -12.13 7.59 -1.73
C TYR A 153 -12.39 8.16 -0.34
N LYS A 154 -12.38 9.48 -0.24
CA LYS A 154 -12.62 10.20 1.01
C LYS A 154 -14.09 10.61 1.09
N LYS A 155 -14.73 10.28 2.21
CA LYS A 155 -16.08 10.72 2.54
C LYS A 155 -16.14 11.05 4.03
N ASP A 156 -16.68 12.21 4.39
CA ASP A 156 -16.82 12.67 5.78
C ASP A 156 -15.50 12.57 6.58
N ASP A 157 -14.39 13.04 5.96
CA ASP A 157 -13.01 12.96 6.47
C ASP A 157 -12.48 11.54 6.75
N THR A 158 -13.21 10.51 6.34
CA THR A 158 -12.81 9.11 6.47
C THR A 158 -12.48 8.53 5.10
N VAL A 159 -11.41 7.72 5.04
CA VAL A 159 -11.06 6.99 3.83
C VAL A 159 -11.83 5.69 3.78
N HIS A 160 -12.55 5.49 2.69
CA HIS A 160 -13.30 4.27 2.39
C HIS A 160 -12.60 3.48 1.31
N TYR A 161 -12.71 2.16 1.41
CA TYR A 161 -12.16 1.21 0.48
C TYR A 161 -13.27 0.37 -0.14
N GLY A 162 -13.20 0.14 -1.43
CA GLY A 162 -14.03 -0.83 -2.14
C GLY A 162 -13.14 -1.68 -3.01
N MET A 163 -13.32 -2.98 -2.98
CA MET A 163 -12.57 -3.93 -3.80
C MET A 163 -13.49 -4.60 -4.80
N ALA A 164 -13.00 -4.80 -6.01
CA ALA A 164 -13.74 -5.48 -7.05
C ALA A 164 -12.80 -6.36 -7.88
N THR A 165 -13.33 -7.47 -8.34
CA THR A 165 -12.76 -8.24 -9.44
C THR A 165 -13.61 -8.01 -10.70
N ARG A 166 -13.25 -8.57 -11.84
CA ARG A 166 -14.06 -8.48 -13.06
C ARG A 166 -15.51 -8.94 -12.87
N TRP A 167 -15.75 -9.86 -11.94
CA TRP A 167 -17.03 -10.55 -11.76
C TRP A 167 -17.73 -10.28 -10.42
N VAL A 168 -17.01 -9.72 -9.43
CA VAL A 168 -17.51 -9.53 -8.06
C VAL A 168 -17.11 -8.16 -7.54
N THR A 169 -18.08 -7.44 -6.96
CA THR A 169 -17.91 -6.16 -6.29
C THR A 169 -18.37 -6.25 -4.84
#